data_b9a72c2e2bb512bf55bf43d23ed91260
#
_entry.id   b9a72c2e2bb512bf55bf43d23ed91260
#
_cell.length_a   1.000
_cell.length_b   1.000
_cell.length_c   1.000
_cell.angle_alpha   90.00
_cell.angle_beta   90.00
_cell.angle_gamma   90.00
#
_symmetry.space_group_name_H-M   'P 1'
#
loop_
_entity.id
_entity.type
_entity.pdbx_description
1 polymer ?
#
loop_
_entity_poly.entity_id
_entity_poly.type
_entity_poly.pdbx_seq_one_letter_code
_entity_poly.pdbx_strand_id
1 'polypeptide(L)'
;VLSELVEIQMSIARATQQEALQAPQPGVDYGQRIATISRSVRLTLLLKRKLADERAERRKAAAKREAAQEDFHDLRVKLAMMAAAYEASKDNEEIARRVTEVREQLERPEVAELIEASRAPVAVAALCRRWGLPVRVEQWLEMADEAMENLGFLPSEDGEDDPPEDKPEPDSAAPGRRKPPDTG
;
A
#
# COMPACT_ATOMS: atom_id res chain seq x y z
N VAL A 1 23.55 8.45 3.21
CA VAL A 1 23.63 8.89 4.63
C VAL A 1 23.92 7.72 5.57
N LEU A 2 23.01 6.71 5.76
CA LEU A 2 23.27 5.59 6.72
C LEU A 2 24.47 4.73 6.34
N SER A 3 24.73 4.49 5.07
CA SER A 3 25.91 3.75 4.60
C SER A 3 27.21 4.53 4.90
N GLU A 4 27.22 5.82 4.65
CA GLU A 4 28.34 6.71 4.97
C GLU A 4 28.62 6.74 6.48
N LEU A 5 27.55 6.76 7.29
CA LEU A 5 27.69 6.71 8.74
C LEU A 5 28.36 5.40 9.19
N VAL A 6 28.00 4.26 8.60
CA VAL A 6 28.67 2.98 8.88
C VAL A 6 30.14 3.03 8.47
N GLU A 7 30.48 3.59 7.31
CA GLU A 7 31.86 3.73 6.85
C GLU A 7 32.69 4.60 7.79
N ILE A 8 32.14 5.73 8.23
CA ILE A 8 32.79 6.61 9.22
C ILE A 8 33.03 5.85 10.54
N GLN A 9 32.03 5.15 11.07
CA GLN A 9 32.15 4.36 12.29
C GLN A 9 33.20 3.25 12.16
N MET A 10 33.25 2.56 11.04
CA MET A 10 34.26 1.54 10.74
C MET A 10 35.67 2.14 10.62
N SER A 11 35.79 3.32 10.03
CA SER A 11 37.08 4.06 9.96
C SER A 11 37.58 4.41 11.37
N ILE A 12 36.70 4.95 12.22
CA ILE A 12 37.04 5.25 13.62
C ILE A 12 37.44 3.99 14.38
N ALA A 13 36.71 2.87 14.20
CA ALA A 13 37.06 1.60 14.84
C ALA A 13 38.47 1.12 14.45
N ARG A 14 38.83 1.18 13.16
CA ARG A 14 40.16 0.82 12.68
C ARG A 14 41.24 1.75 13.23
N ALA A 15 41.02 3.05 13.24
CA ALA A 15 41.96 4.01 13.82
C ALA A 15 42.17 3.76 15.32
N THR A 16 41.10 3.51 16.09
CA THR A 16 41.17 3.18 17.52
C THR A 16 41.94 1.87 17.77
N GLN A 17 41.72 0.86 16.95
CA GLN A 17 42.47 -0.40 17.02
C GLN A 17 43.94 -0.22 16.72
N GLN A 18 44.27 0.57 15.70
CA GLN A 18 45.66 0.87 15.32
C GLN A 18 46.39 1.64 16.42
N GLU A 19 45.74 2.65 17.03
CA GLU A 19 46.26 3.38 18.18
C GLU A 19 46.55 2.48 19.36
N ALA A 20 45.59 1.59 19.71
CA ALA A 20 45.75 0.61 20.78
C ALA A 20 46.97 -0.34 20.60
N LEU A 21 47.27 -0.69 19.33
CA LEU A 21 48.36 -1.61 19.01
C LEU A 21 49.73 -0.95 18.86
N GLN A 22 49.78 0.30 18.33
CA GLN A 22 51.05 0.97 17.95
C GLN A 22 51.53 2.00 18.97
N ALA A 23 50.58 2.72 19.61
CA ALA A 23 50.93 3.82 20.49
C ALA A 23 49.84 3.94 21.61
N PRO A 24 49.70 2.97 22.50
CA PRO A 24 48.66 3.00 23.53
C PRO A 24 48.86 4.17 24.50
N GLN A 25 47.81 4.98 24.68
CA GLN A 25 47.86 6.08 25.62
C GLN A 25 47.50 5.58 27.04
N PRO A 26 48.24 6.01 28.07
CA PRO A 26 47.99 5.62 29.46
C PRO A 26 46.61 6.15 29.92
N GLY A 27 45.83 5.27 30.58
CA GLY A 27 44.49 5.61 31.09
C GLY A 27 43.34 5.54 30.08
N VAL A 28 43.61 5.15 28.83
CA VAL A 28 42.55 4.98 27.80
C VAL A 28 42.09 3.51 27.77
N ASP A 29 40.81 3.28 27.99
CA ASP A 29 40.17 1.99 27.80
C ASP A 29 39.75 1.78 26.34
N TYR A 30 40.67 1.24 25.54
CA TYR A 30 40.42 0.92 24.14
C TYR A 30 39.34 -0.15 23.94
N GLY A 31 39.21 -1.10 24.91
CA GLY A 31 38.19 -2.14 24.87
C GLY A 31 36.77 -1.53 24.93
N GLN A 32 36.55 -0.60 25.84
CA GLN A 32 35.29 0.10 25.97
C GLN A 32 34.98 0.97 24.74
N ARG A 33 35.98 1.67 24.17
CA ARG A 33 35.81 2.45 22.96
C ARG A 33 35.38 1.60 21.76
N ILE A 34 36.09 0.48 21.52
CA ILE A 34 35.78 -0.44 20.43
C ILE A 34 34.39 -1.08 20.64
N ALA A 35 34.04 -1.47 21.86
CA ALA A 35 32.71 -2.01 22.18
C ALA A 35 31.60 -1.01 21.89
N THR A 36 31.80 0.26 22.22
CA THR A 36 30.83 1.35 21.95
C THR A 36 30.65 1.55 20.45
N ILE A 37 31.73 1.62 19.68
CA ILE A 37 31.66 1.78 18.22
C ILE A 37 30.97 0.57 17.59
N SER A 38 31.34 -0.65 18.01
CA SER A 38 30.72 -1.89 17.49
C SER A 38 29.22 -1.94 17.76
N ARG A 39 28.77 -1.47 18.94
CA ARG A 39 27.33 -1.35 19.24
C ARG A 39 26.66 -0.33 18.31
N SER A 40 27.27 0.82 18.10
CA SER A 40 26.76 1.87 17.19
C SER A 40 26.64 1.37 15.75
N VAL A 41 27.66 0.71 15.21
CA VAL A 41 27.63 0.09 13.88
C VAL A 41 26.48 -0.90 13.75
N ARG A 42 26.34 -1.79 14.75
CA ARG A 42 25.26 -2.79 14.75
C ARG A 42 23.88 -2.16 14.75
N LEU A 43 23.65 -1.12 15.55
CA LEU A 43 22.39 -0.39 15.59
C LEU A 43 22.10 0.33 14.26
N THR A 44 23.11 0.94 13.65
CA THR A 44 22.96 1.59 12.33
C THR A 44 22.61 0.59 11.23
N LEU A 45 23.21 -0.60 11.25
CA LEU A 45 22.89 -1.68 10.30
C LEU A 45 21.48 -2.23 10.50
N LEU A 46 21.04 -2.41 11.75
CA LEU A 46 19.68 -2.83 12.05
C LEU A 46 18.65 -1.80 11.59
N LEU A 47 18.91 -0.50 11.84
CA LEU A 47 18.05 0.58 11.36
C LEU A 47 17.98 0.61 9.82
N LYS A 48 19.13 0.45 9.15
CA LYS A 48 19.18 0.39 7.68
C LYS A 48 18.33 -0.75 7.13
N ARG A 49 18.41 -1.93 7.76
CA ARG A 49 17.58 -3.08 7.38
C ARG A 49 16.11 -2.80 7.59
N LYS A 50 15.72 -2.32 8.77
CA LYS A 50 14.32 -1.97 9.07
C LYS A 50 13.73 -0.99 8.06
N LEU A 51 14.47 0.09 7.75
CA LEU A 51 14.02 1.07 6.75
C LEU A 51 13.93 0.48 5.33
N ALA A 52 14.78 -0.48 4.98
CA ALA A 52 14.69 -1.18 3.70
C ALA A 52 13.43 -2.06 3.63
N ASP A 53 13.15 -2.80 4.71
CA ASP A 53 11.97 -3.66 4.83
C ASP A 53 10.67 -2.83 4.78
N GLU A 54 10.60 -1.72 5.53
CA GLU A 54 9.46 -0.80 5.49
C GLU A 54 9.22 -0.21 4.09
N ARG A 55 10.30 0.16 3.37
CA ARG A 55 10.17 0.64 1.99
C ARG A 55 9.68 -0.43 1.04
N ALA A 56 10.13 -1.67 1.22
CA ALA A 56 9.66 -2.80 0.42
C ALA A 56 8.17 -3.06 0.64
N GLU A 57 7.71 -3.04 1.90
CA GLU A 57 6.28 -3.21 2.22
C GLU A 57 5.41 -2.07 1.67
N ARG A 58 5.87 -0.82 1.79
CA ARG A 58 5.16 0.33 1.18
C ARG A 58 5.03 0.22 -0.33
N ARG A 59 6.09 -0.26 -1.02
CA ARG A 59 6.05 -0.51 -2.47
C ARG A 59 5.06 -1.60 -2.84
N LYS A 60 5.05 -2.71 -2.09
CA LYS A 60 4.07 -3.80 -2.30
C LYS A 60 2.63 -3.31 -2.07
N ALA A 61 2.40 -2.53 -1.01
CA ALA A 61 1.09 -1.97 -0.73
C ALA A 61 0.64 -0.97 -1.82
N ALA A 62 1.56 -0.14 -2.34
CA ALA A 62 1.26 0.77 -3.43
C ALA A 62 0.91 0.00 -4.72
N ALA A 63 1.71 -1.00 -5.11
CA ALA A 63 1.43 -1.83 -6.28
C ALA A 63 0.10 -2.59 -6.16
N LYS A 64 -0.23 -3.09 -4.96
CA LYS A 64 -1.52 -3.75 -4.71
C LYS A 64 -2.71 -2.77 -4.86
N ARG A 65 -2.55 -1.52 -4.40
CA ARG A 65 -3.59 -0.49 -4.56
C ARG A 65 -3.77 -0.09 -6.02
N GLU A 66 -2.68 0.04 -6.76
CA GLU A 66 -2.69 0.35 -8.18
C GLU A 66 -3.41 -0.74 -8.99
N ALA A 67 -3.05 -2.02 -8.78
CA ALA A 67 -3.74 -3.15 -9.40
C ALA A 67 -5.23 -3.20 -9.04
N ALA A 68 -5.59 -2.97 -7.78
CA ALA A 68 -7.00 -2.93 -7.38
C ALA A 68 -7.77 -1.76 -8.03
N GLN A 69 -7.11 -0.64 -8.27
CA GLN A 69 -7.72 0.51 -8.95
C GLN A 69 -7.92 0.26 -10.45
N GLU A 70 -7.01 -0.47 -11.09
CA GLU A 70 -7.14 -0.90 -12.49
C GLU A 70 -8.29 -1.89 -12.64
N ASP A 71 -8.37 -2.92 -11.78
CA ASP A 71 -9.47 -3.89 -11.75
C ASP A 71 -10.82 -3.20 -11.55
N PHE A 72 -10.87 -2.21 -10.67
CA PHE A 72 -12.06 -1.42 -10.39
C PHE A 72 -12.50 -0.60 -11.60
N HIS A 73 -11.55 0.04 -12.28
CA HIS A 73 -11.82 0.82 -13.48
C HIS A 73 -12.40 -0.05 -14.61
N ASP A 74 -11.79 -1.20 -14.87
CA ASP A 74 -12.23 -2.15 -15.88
C ASP A 74 -13.65 -2.67 -15.57
N LEU A 75 -13.90 -3.08 -14.33
CA LEU A 75 -15.22 -3.54 -13.89
C LEU A 75 -16.28 -2.46 -14.04
N ARG A 76 -15.99 -1.23 -13.69
CA ARG A 76 -16.89 -0.09 -13.81
C ARG A 76 -17.34 0.15 -15.26
N VAL A 77 -16.40 0.13 -16.20
CA VAL A 77 -16.70 0.29 -17.62
C VAL A 77 -17.53 -0.90 -18.14
N LYS A 78 -17.17 -2.12 -17.76
CA LYS A 78 -17.92 -3.34 -18.16
C LYS A 78 -19.36 -3.31 -17.67
N LEU A 79 -19.60 -2.92 -16.42
CA LEU A 79 -20.95 -2.79 -15.87
C LEU A 79 -21.75 -1.69 -16.58
N ALA A 80 -21.14 -0.53 -16.84
CA ALA A 80 -21.77 0.54 -17.58
C ALA A 80 -22.19 0.13 -18.99
N MET A 81 -21.34 -0.65 -19.68
CA MET A 81 -21.67 -1.17 -21.02
C MET A 81 -22.78 -2.22 -20.98
N MET A 82 -22.83 -3.06 -19.95
CA MET A 82 -23.94 -4.01 -19.78
C MET A 82 -25.26 -3.28 -19.48
N ALA A 83 -25.24 -2.22 -18.67
CA ALA A 83 -26.41 -1.37 -18.43
C ALA A 83 -26.91 -0.71 -19.72
N ALA A 84 -26.00 -0.18 -20.55
CA ALA A 84 -26.34 0.39 -21.84
C ALA A 84 -26.95 -0.63 -22.81
N ALA A 85 -26.46 -1.88 -22.81
CA ALA A 85 -26.99 -2.96 -23.62
C ALA A 85 -28.40 -3.40 -23.15
N TYR A 86 -28.60 -3.44 -21.84
CA TYR A 86 -29.90 -3.74 -21.24
C TYR A 86 -30.98 -2.75 -21.66
N GLU A 87 -30.72 -1.43 -21.55
CA GLU A 87 -31.69 -0.39 -21.89
C GLU A 87 -31.92 -0.27 -23.40
N ALA A 88 -30.94 -0.65 -24.22
CA ALA A 88 -31.08 -0.59 -25.67
C ALA A 88 -32.07 -1.65 -26.22
N SER A 89 -32.48 -2.61 -25.41
CA SER A 89 -33.29 -3.76 -25.81
C SER A 89 -34.74 -3.61 -25.34
N LYS A 90 -35.69 -4.11 -26.13
CA LYS A 90 -37.13 -3.94 -25.86
C LYS A 90 -37.80 -5.14 -25.20
N ASP A 91 -37.25 -6.32 -25.38
CA ASP A 91 -37.79 -7.56 -24.83
C ASP A 91 -36.69 -8.43 -24.19
N ASN A 92 -37.11 -9.41 -23.39
CA ASN A 92 -36.20 -10.23 -22.61
C ASN A 92 -35.24 -11.10 -23.45
N GLU A 93 -35.67 -11.56 -24.61
CA GLU A 93 -34.82 -12.34 -25.51
C GLU A 93 -33.76 -11.49 -26.18
N GLU A 94 -34.14 -10.28 -26.60
CA GLU A 94 -33.23 -9.31 -27.17
C GLU A 94 -32.22 -8.84 -26.12
N ILE A 95 -32.66 -8.59 -24.88
CA ILE A 95 -31.79 -8.25 -23.74
C ILE A 95 -30.71 -9.32 -23.56
N ALA A 96 -31.12 -10.58 -23.40
CA ALA A 96 -30.19 -11.69 -23.15
C ALA A 96 -29.16 -11.82 -24.28
N ARG A 97 -29.61 -11.74 -25.53
CA ARG A 97 -28.72 -11.80 -26.70
C ARG A 97 -27.73 -10.63 -26.72
N ARG A 98 -28.21 -9.39 -26.51
CA ARG A 98 -27.39 -8.19 -26.61
C ARG A 98 -26.39 -8.06 -25.47
N VAL A 99 -26.79 -8.39 -24.26
CA VAL A 99 -25.88 -8.46 -23.10
C VAL A 99 -24.79 -9.51 -23.32
N THR A 100 -25.14 -10.68 -23.88
CA THR A 100 -24.15 -11.71 -24.21
C THR A 100 -23.17 -11.21 -25.28
N GLU A 101 -23.68 -10.60 -26.35
CA GLU A 101 -22.85 -10.02 -27.41
C GLU A 101 -21.89 -8.95 -26.88
N VAL A 102 -22.39 -8.01 -26.07
CA VAL A 102 -21.57 -6.98 -25.45
C VAL A 102 -20.52 -7.58 -24.54
N ARG A 103 -20.87 -8.59 -23.74
CA ARG A 103 -19.93 -9.31 -22.88
C ARG A 103 -18.78 -9.95 -23.66
N GLU A 104 -19.11 -10.65 -24.76
CA GLU A 104 -18.10 -11.26 -25.63
C GLU A 104 -17.20 -10.21 -26.30
N GLN A 105 -17.76 -9.06 -26.66
CA GLN A 105 -17.00 -7.95 -27.21
C GLN A 105 -16.05 -7.30 -26.19
N LEU A 106 -16.47 -7.22 -24.91
CA LEU A 106 -15.66 -6.68 -23.82
C LEU A 106 -14.45 -7.56 -23.46
N GLU A 107 -14.50 -8.85 -23.78
CA GLU A 107 -13.37 -9.79 -23.56
C GLU A 107 -12.29 -9.68 -24.66
N ARG A 108 -12.53 -8.90 -25.71
CA ARG A 108 -11.53 -8.73 -26.76
C ARG A 108 -10.34 -7.88 -26.31
N PRO A 109 -9.09 -8.27 -26.64
CA PRO A 109 -7.90 -7.56 -26.21
C PRO A 109 -7.87 -6.09 -26.64
N GLU A 110 -8.37 -5.78 -27.84
CA GLU A 110 -8.45 -4.41 -28.38
C GLU A 110 -9.38 -3.51 -27.55
N VAL A 111 -10.39 -4.10 -26.91
CA VAL A 111 -11.33 -3.37 -26.04
C VAL A 111 -10.72 -3.19 -24.67
N ALA A 112 -10.03 -4.20 -24.15
CA ALA A 112 -9.30 -4.09 -22.89
C ALA A 112 -8.23 -2.99 -22.95
N GLU A 113 -7.44 -2.94 -24.04
CA GLU A 113 -6.47 -1.87 -24.27
C GLU A 113 -7.12 -0.47 -24.33
N LEU A 114 -8.30 -0.36 -24.96
CA LEU A 114 -9.06 0.90 -25.01
C LEU A 114 -9.53 1.34 -23.61
N ILE A 115 -10.02 0.40 -22.81
CA ILE A 115 -10.48 0.66 -21.44
C ILE A 115 -9.30 1.11 -20.57
N GLU A 116 -8.17 0.39 -20.63
CA GLU A 116 -6.97 0.69 -19.86
C GLU A 116 -6.35 2.06 -20.25
N ALA A 117 -6.31 2.38 -21.54
CA ALA A 117 -5.74 3.62 -22.04
C ALA A 117 -6.64 4.85 -21.83
N SER A 118 -7.92 4.69 -21.45
CA SER A 118 -8.91 5.76 -21.42
C SER A 118 -9.53 5.93 -20.03
N ARG A 119 -10.01 7.14 -19.73
CA ARG A 119 -10.88 7.35 -18.55
C ARG A 119 -12.25 6.72 -18.81
N ALA A 120 -12.91 6.19 -17.76
CA ALA A 120 -14.20 5.51 -17.86
C ALA A 120 -15.26 6.23 -18.72
N PRO A 121 -15.51 7.56 -18.57
CA PRO A 121 -16.49 8.24 -19.41
C PRO A 121 -16.12 8.22 -20.90
N VAL A 122 -14.83 8.30 -21.22
CA VAL A 122 -14.34 8.31 -22.60
C VAL A 122 -14.45 6.90 -23.21
N ALA A 123 -14.05 5.89 -22.47
CA ALA A 123 -14.16 4.48 -22.89
C ALA A 123 -15.63 4.10 -23.15
N VAL A 124 -16.53 4.38 -22.21
CA VAL A 124 -17.97 4.11 -22.35
C VAL A 124 -18.56 4.84 -23.56
N ALA A 125 -18.24 6.13 -23.74
CA ALA A 125 -18.73 6.88 -24.90
C ALA A 125 -18.24 6.31 -26.24
N ALA A 126 -16.97 5.90 -26.31
CA ALA A 126 -16.37 5.31 -27.51
C ALA A 126 -17.00 3.95 -27.83
N LEU A 127 -17.18 3.09 -26.84
CA LEU A 127 -17.76 1.77 -26.99
C LEU A 127 -19.25 1.83 -27.34
N CYS A 128 -20.03 2.74 -26.72
CA CYS A 128 -21.43 2.94 -27.08
C CYS A 128 -21.57 3.36 -28.54
N ARG A 129 -20.75 4.29 -29.04
CA ARG A 129 -20.76 4.69 -30.44
C ARG A 129 -20.36 3.54 -31.37
N ARG A 130 -19.33 2.77 -31.02
CA ARG A 130 -18.83 1.66 -31.81
C ARG A 130 -19.88 0.55 -31.96
N TRP A 131 -20.70 0.31 -30.94
CA TRP A 131 -21.68 -0.77 -30.91
C TRP A 131 -23.12 -0.32 -31.13
N GLY A 132 -23.34 0.95 -31.47
CA GLY A 132 -24.66 1.52 -31.74
C GLY A 132 -25.58 1.53 -30.54
N LEU A 133 -25.01 1.62 -29.33
CA LEU A 133 -25.74 1.75 -28.08
C LEU A 133 -26.05 3.22 -27.76
N PRO A 134 -27.10 3.52 -26.98
CA PRO A 134 -27.41 4.88 -26.58
C PRO A 134 -26.26 5.48 -25.75
N VAL A 135 -25.85 6.72 -26.08
CA VAL A 135 -24.72 7.38 -25.41
C VAL A 135 -25.24 8.23 -24.25
N ARG A 136 -25.49 7.62 -23.11
CA ARG A 136 -25.89 8.26 -21.85
C ARG A 136 -24.85 7.96 -20.78
N VAL A 137 -23.64 8.45 -20.99
CA VAL A 137 -22.44 8.04 -20.22
C VAL A 137 -22.60 8.22 -18.72
N GLU A 138 -23.11 9.36 -18.26
CA GLU A 138 -23.30 9.64 -16.84
C GLU A 138 -24.27 8.64 -16.19
N GLN A 139 -25.40 8.39 -16.85
CA GLN A 139 -26.38 7.41 -16.36
C GLN A 139 -25.81 5.99 -16.28
N TRP A 140 -25.03 5.57 -17.29
CA TRP A 140 -24.44 4.22 -17.29
C TRP A 140 -23.38 4.06 -16.22
N LEU A 141 -22.60 5.10 -15.95
CA LEU A 141 -21.59 5.08 -14.88
C LEU A 141 -22.23 5.11 -13.51
N GLU A 142 -23.31 5.87 -13.32
CA GLU A 142 -24.08 5.90 -12.07
C GLU A 142 -24.70 4.53 -11.77
N MET A 143 -25.30 3.86 -12.77
CA MET A 143 -25.81 2.50 -12.64
C MET A 143 -24.69 1.49 -12.35
N ALA A 144 -23.51 1.67 -12.92
CA ALA A 144 -22.35 0.82 -12.65
C ALA A 144 -21.85 1.01 -11.22
N ASP A 145 -21.80 2.24 -10.74
CA ASP A 145 -21.40 2.58 -9.37
C ASP A 145 -22.37 1.98 -8.34
N GLU A 146 -23.68 2.10 -8.57
CA GLU A 146 -24.73 1.48 -7.75
C GLU A 146 -24.62 -0.07 -7.76
N ALA A 147 -24.36 -0.66 -8.92
CA ALA A 147 -24.15 -2.10 -9.02
C ALA A 147 -22.91 -2.56 -8.27
N MET A 148 -21.82 -1.81 -8.30
CA MET A 148 -20.59 -2.11 -7.57
C MET A 148 -20.76 -1.96 -6.06
N GLU A 149 -21.52 -0.97 -5.60
CA GLU A 149 -21.88 -0.82 -4.20
C GLU A 149 -22.71 -2.01 -3.70
N ASN A 150 -23.73 -2.41 -4.45
CA ASN A 150 -24.57 -3.58 -4.13
C ASN A 150 -23.77 -4.90 -4.11
N LEU A 151 -22.70 -5.01 -4.88
CA LEU A 151 -21.80 -6.16 -4.92
C LEU A 151 -20.69 -6.08 -3.86
N GLY A 152 -20.59 -4.98 -3.10
CA GLY A 152 -19.59 -4.78 -2.06
C GLY A 152 -18.18 -4.48 -2.60
N PHE A 153 -18.06 -3.99 -3.82
CA PHE A 153 -16.78 -3.56 -4.41
C PHE A 153 -16.39 -2.13 -4.02
N LEU A 154 -17.37 -1.29 -3.67
CA LEU A 154 -17.10 0.03 -3.09
C LEU A 154 -16.97 -0.11 -1.57
N PRO A 155 -15.97 0.53 -0.95
CA PRO A 155 -15.98 0.69 0.49
C PRO A 155 -17.25 1.49 0.84
N SER A 156 -18.09 0.93 1.71
CA SER A 156 -19.24 1.67 2.26
C SER A 156 -18.70 2.97 2.87
N GLU A 157 -19.25 4.11 2.48
CA GLU A 157 -18.87 5.41 3.07
C GLU A 157 -19.11 5.45 4.58
N ASP A 158 -19.90 4.50 5.11
CA ASP A 158 -20.18 4.32 6.55
C ASP A 158 -19.08 3.57 7.31
N GLY A 159 -18.00 3.12 6.62
CA GLY A 159 -16.80 2.62 7.26
C GLY A 159 -15.95 3.78 7.77
N GLU A 160 -16.44 4.51 8.77
CA GLU A 160 -15.56 5.23 9.67
C GLU A 160 -14.50 4.24 10.13
N ASP A 161 -13.29 4.37 9.55
CA ASP A 161 -12.07 3.86 10.17
C ASP A 161 -11.97 4.56 11.54
N ASP A 162 -12.69 4.02 12.51
CA ASP A 162 -12.45 4.36 13.90
C ASP A 162 -10.95 4.12 14.11
N PRO A 163 -10.17 5.18 14.37
CA PRO A 163 -8.76 4.99 14.66
C PRO A 163 -8.69 3.99 15.81
N PRO A 164 -7.77 2.99 15.76
CA PRO A 164 -7.68 1.99 16.79
C PRO A 164 -7.63 2.73 18.14
N GLU A 165 -8.68 2.53 18.96
CA GLU A 165 -8.72 3.04 20.32
C GLU A 165 -7.38 2.73 20.97
N ASP A 166 -6.65 3.78 21.25
CA ASP A 166 -5.37 3.73 21.97
C ASP A 166 -5.70 3.18 23.37
N LYS A 167 -5.72 1.85 23.48
CA LYS A 167 -5.94 1.18 24.76
C LYS A 167 -4.85 1.68 25.68
N PRO A 168 -5.20 2.36 26.79
CA PRO A 168 -4.21 2.80 27.75
C PRO A 168 -3.43 1.58 28.21
N GLU A 169 -2.10 1.64 28.02
CA GLU A 169 -1.20 0.62 28.55
C GLU A 169 -1.53 0.40 30.03
N PRO A 170 -1.63 -0.86 30.49
CA PRO A 170 -1.85 -1.13 31.89
C PRO A 170 -0.67 -0.58 32.69
N ASP A 171 -1.01 0.35 33.56
CA ASP A 171 -0.15 1.07 34.51
C ASP A 171 0.90 0.09 35.10
N SER A 172 2.16 0.28 34.66
CA SER A 172 3.29 -0.53 35.12
C SER A 172 3.49 -0.27 36.60
N ALA A 173 3.04 -1.21 37.39
CA ALA A 173 3.14 -1.21 38.86
C ALA A 173 4.51 -0.73 39.31
N ALA A 174 4.52 0.36 40.05
CA ALA A 174 5.68 0.94 40.70
C ALA A 174 6.41 -0.10 41.56
N PRO A 175 7.75 -0.25 41.48
CA PRO A 175 8.49 -1.15 42.31
C PRO A 175 8.46 -0.69 43.78
N GLY A 176 8.00 -1.58 44.63
CA GLY A 176 7.82 -1.37 46.07
C GLY A 176 9.02 -0.73 46.75
N ARG A 177 8.77 0.36 47.47
CA ARG A 177 9.66 0.99 48.45
C ARG A 177 10.08 -0.06 49.52
N ARG A 178 11.33 -0.49 49.45
CA ARG A 178 11.94 -1.23 50.55
C ARG A 178 12.11 -0.29 51.75
N LYS A 179 11.48 -0.66 52.86
CA LYS A 179 11.71 -0.07 54.20
C LYS A 179 13.19 -0.27 54.58
N PRO A 180 13.86 0.76 55.14
CA PRO A 180 15.18 0.58 55.74
C PRO A 180 15.08 -0.28 57.01
N PRO A 181 16.09 -1.06 57.36
CA PRO A 181 16.11 -1.81 58.62
C PRO A 181 16.27 -0.85 59.80
N ASP A 182 15.44 -1.09 60.83
CA ASP A 182 15.55 -0.48 62.15
C ASP A 182 16.85 -0.96 62.81
N THR A 183 17.76 -0.04 63.11
CA THR A 183 18.90 -0.25 64.00
C THR A 183 18.51 0.22 65.39
N GLY A 184 18.20 -0.76 66.28
CA GLY A 184 18.21 -0.65 67.70
C GLY A 184 19.48 -1.31 68.29
#